data_f2bb9343f6ad039feda7afa74950e3bb
#
_entry.id   f2bb9343f6ad039feda7afa74950e3bb
#
_cell.length_a   1.000
_cell.length_b   1.000
_cell.length_c   1.000
_cell.angle_alpha   90.00
_cell.angle_beta   90.00
_cell.angle_gamma   90.00
#
_symmetry.space_group_name_H-M   'P 1'
#
loop_
_entity.id
_entity.type
_entity.pdbx_description
1 polymer ?
#
loop_
_entity_poly.entity_id
_entity_poly.type
_entity_poly.pdbx_seq_one_letter_code
_entity_poly.pdbx_strand_id
1 'polypeptide(L)'
;MRILMACAAFPPFIDGGGPISAMIVAKLLRAAGHDLTVVNVSGEDKHESYDGVPVHRLRSLNIDWNYRLPRPAWKKAIWHTLENFNPRAFFVMRREIRRLRPDIVLTDSIENINVASWAAAKSCDVPVAHILRSTFLLCWKGSMWRGGDNCGRACGSCQATSYGKKLNSRFVDAVIGETDFIIGRHTEHGYFPNATTHAIPGAITPVSGARPRPVPSADRPLRIGFIGVHDPIKGLDTLAAAAHRLIGEQVEFLIAGTGQSDYAAALPGRFPAQNTRFLGWTRPEEFLPQVDVLAVPSLFREPFGRVVIEAFAHGVPVIGAKSGGIPETIQPGVNGALFAPGDDAALAAGILDLARDHQLVARLSAGALAAAGRYAPERIAASYGAVFDALVRKPAAGTLLQPGEARP
;
A
#
# COMPACT_ATOMS: atom_id res chain seq x y z
N MET A 1 -4.29 22.88 -8.92
CA MET A 1 -3.97 22.15 -10.16
C MET A 1 -5.09 21.22 -10.52
N ARG A 2 -5.29 20.91 -11.80
CA ARG A 2 -6.18 19.84 -12.28
C ARG A 2 -5.41 18.55 -12.30
N ILE A 3 -5.90 17.52 -11.62
CA ILE A 3 -5.25 16.21 -11.49
C ILE A 3 -6.15 15.14 -12.08
N LEU A 4 -5.65 14.37 -13.04
CA LEU A 4 -6.26 13.12 -13.44
C LEU A 4 -5.60 12.01 -12.63
N MET A 5 -6.32 11.39 -11.69
CA MET A 5 -5.85 10.25 -10.92
C MET A 5 -6.36 8.96 -11.53
N ALA A 6 -5.46 8.18 -12.13
CA ALA A 6 -5.80 6.90 -12.74
C ALA A 6 -5.42 5.74 -11.80
N CYS A 7 -6.39 4.94 -11.37
CA CYS A 7 -6.16 3.85 -10.41
C CYS A 7 -6.87 2.55 -10.82
N ALA A 8 -6.27 1.42 -10.43
CA ALA A 8 -6.76 0.08 -10.77
C ALA A 8 -8.14 -0.21 -10.18
N ALA A 9 -8.35 0.18 -8.94
CA ALA A 9 -9.60 0.01 -8.21
C ALA A 9 -9.88 1.23 -7.33
N PHE A 10 -11.16 1.57 -7.20
CA PHE A 10 -11.66 2.67 -6.38
C PHE A 10 -13.00 2.30 -5.78
N PRO A 11 -13.33 2.70 -4.54
CA PRO A 11 -14.61 2.35 -3.93
C PRO A 11 -15.81 2.66 -4.83
N PRO A 12 -16.92 1.87 -4.72
CA PRO A 12 -17.22 0.87 -3.70
C PRO A 12 -16.52 -0.49 -3.87
N PHE A 13 -15.74 -0.69 -4.93
CA PHE A 13 -14.99 -1.92 -5.16
C PHE A 13 -13.73 -1.94 -4.29
N ILE A 14 -13.86 -2.53 -3.10
CA ILE A 14 -12.79 -2.64 -2.11
C ILE A 14 -12.36 -4.10 -2.02
N ASP A 15 -11.18 -4.40 -2.54
CA ASP A 15 -10.59 -5.73 -2.55
C ASP A 15 -9.27 -5.82 -1.76
N GLY A 16 -9.04 -4.83 -0.90
CA GLY A 16 -7.84 -4.70 -0.06
C GLY A 16 -7.53 -3.26 0.33
N GLY A 17 -6.34 -3.02 0.81
CA GLY A 17 -5.89 -1.69 1.25
C GLY A 17 -5.67 -0.68 0.11
N GLY A 18 -5.39 -1.16 -1.12
CA GLY A 18 -5.10 -0.28 -2.27
C GLY A 18 -6.21 0.71 -2.61
N PRO A 19 -7.46 0.25 -2.84
CA PRO A 19 -8.58 1.15 -3.13
C PRO A 19 -8.86 2.16 -2.01
N ILE A 20 -8.70 1.76 -0.75
CA ILE A 20 -8.85 2.65 0.41
C ILE A 20 -7.76 3.72 0.39
N SER A 21 -6.51 3.33 0.15
CA SER A 21 -5.39 4.26 0.05
C SER A 21 -5.54 5.23 -1.11
N ALA A 22 -6.03 4.77 -2.28
CA ALA A 22 -6.32 5.62 -3.42
C ALA A 22 -7.40 6.66 -3.09
N MET A 23 -8.47 6.25 -2.40
CA MET A 23 -9.53 7.15 -1.94
C MET A 23 -8.99 8.20 -0.95
N ILE A 24 -8.15 7.80 0.00
CA ILE A 24 -7.54 8.72 0.97
C ILE A 24 -6.69 9.76 0.22
N VAL A 25 -5.83 9.35 -0.72
CA VAL A 25 -5.03 10.26 -1.54
C VAL A 25 -5.91 11.21 -2.36
N ALA A 26 -6.97 10.70 -3.00
CA ALA A 26 -7.89 11.56 -3.75
C ALA A 26 -8.55 12.62 -2.86
N LYS A 27 -9.01 12.23 -1.67
CA LYS A 27 -9.63 13.15 -0.72
C LYS A 27 -8.66 14.20 -0.18
N LEU A 28 -7.46 13.79 0.25
CA LEU A 28 -6.47 14.72 0.80
C LEU A 28 -6.00 15.74 -0.24
N LEU A 29 -5.84 15.33 -1.51
CA LEU A 29 -5.48 16.25 -2.59
C LEU A 29 -6.60 17.23 -2.91
N ARG A 30 -7.87 16.78 -2.88
CA ARG A 30 -9.02 17.67 -3.02
C ARG A 30 -9.14 18.65 -1.85
N ALA A 31 -8.95 18.18 -0.63
CA ALA A 31 -8.94 19.04 0.57
C ALA A 31 -7.82 20.08 0.52
N ALA A 32 -6.70 19.78 -0.14
CA ALA A 32 -5.60 20.72 -0.41
C ALA A 32 -5.91 21.71 -1.56
N GLY A 33 -7.13 21.71 -2.12
CA GLY A 33 -7.56 22.66 -3.14
C GLY A 33 -7.24 22.26 -4.58
N HIS A 34 -6.88 21.01 -4.84
CA HIS A 34 -6.70 20.51 -6.21
C HIS A 34 -8.04 20.09 -6.81
N ASP A 35 -8.24 20.37 -8.10
CA ASP A 35 -9.34 19.83 -8.90
C ASP A 35 -8.97 18.45 -9.40
N LEU A 36 -9.43 17.40 -8.69
CA LEU A 36 -9.04 16.03 -8.95
C LEU A 36 -10.24 15.22 -9.43
N THR A 37 -10.06 14.53 -10.55
CA THR A 37 -10.97 13.52 -11.08
C THR A 37 -10.28 12.15 -11.11
N VAL A 38 -10.94 11.15 -10.53
CA VAL A 38 -10.49 9.76 -10.59
C VAL A 38 -10.95 9.13 -11.89
N VAL A 39 -10.06 8.39 -12.54
CA VAL A 39 -10.37 7.51 -13.67
C VAL A 39 -9.99 6.10 -13.28
N ASN A 40 -10.95 5.18 -13.28
CA ASN A 40 -10.68 3.76 -13.04
C ASN A 40 -11.49 2.88 -13.99
N VAL A 41 -11.31 1.55 -13.93
CA VAL A 41 -12.03 0.61 -14.80
C VAL A 41 -13.13 -0.11 -14.04
N SER A 42 -14.20 -0.43 -14.77
CA SER A 42 -15.33 -1.22 -14.27
C SER A 42 -15.93 -2.09 -15.38
N GLY A 43 -17.10 -2.70 -15.14
CA GLY A 43 -17.86 -3.44 -16.16
C GLY A 43 -18.56 -2.55 -17.20
N GLU A 44 -18.75 -1.27 -16.90
CA GLU A 44 -19.48 -0.28 -17.72
C GLU A 44 -18.79 1.08 -17.71
N ASP A 45 -19.11 1.90 -18.72
CA ASP A 45 -18.67 3.31 -18.77
C ASP A 45 -19.67 4.17 -18.01
N LYS A 46 -19.20 4.90 -16.96
CA LYS A 46 -20.07 5.63 -16.05
C LYS A 46 -19.37 6.82 -15.39
N HIS A 47 -20.05 7.94 -15.36
CA HIS A 47 -19.66 9.09 -14.54
C HIS A 47 -20.47 9.09 -13.25
N GLU A 48 -19.78 9.21 -12.11
CA GLU A 48 -20.43 9.29 -10.80
C GLU A 48 -19.60 10.12 -9.83
N SER A 49 -20.13 10.36 -8.64
CA SER A 49 -19.39 10.90 -7.50
C SER A 49 -19.41 9.86 -6.39
N TYR A 50 -18.24 9.56 -5.83
CA TYR A 50 -18.12 8.69 -4.66
C TYR A 50 -17.52 9.48 -3.52
N ASP A 51 -18.31 9.69 -2.46
CA ASP A 51 -17.88 10.42 -1.26
C ASP A 51 -17.25 11.79 -1.57
N GLY A 52 -17.91 12.53 -2.48
CA GLY A 52 -17.49 13.85 -2.94
C GLY A 52 -16.36 13.87 -3.97
N VAL A 53 -15.81 12.71 -4.37
CA VAL A 53 -14.77 12.59 -5.39
C VAL A 53 -15.41 12.28 -6.75
N PRO A 54 -15.23 13.11 -7.80
CA PRO A 54 -15.65 12.78 -9.16
C PRO A 54 -14.91 11.55 -9.69
N VAL A 55 -15.66 10.58 -10.19
CA VAL A 55 -15.11 9.32 -10.72
C VAL A 55 -15.66 9.06 -12.11
N HIS A 56 -14.77 8.86 -13.08
CA HIS A 56 -15.13 8.32 -14.38
C HIS A 56 -14.68 6.84 -14.44
N ARG A 57 -15.64 5.94 -14.41
CA ARG A 57 -15.40 4.50 -14.59
C ARG A 57 -15.40 4.16 -16.05
N LEU A 58 -14.29 3.70 -16.55
CA LEU A 58 -14.14 3.25 -17.92
C LEU A 58 -14.54 1.78 -18.04
N ARG A 59 -15.20 1.41 -19.10
CA ARG A 59 -15.37 0.01 -19.46
C ARG A 59 -13.98 -0.64 -19.60
N SER A 60 -13.86 -1.88 -19.15
CA SER A 60 -12.59 -2.64 -19.12
C SER A 60 -11.64 -2.33 -20.28
N LEU A 61 -10.40 -2.04 -19.95
CA LEU A 61 -9.31 -1.84 -20.91
C LEU A 61 -8.53 -3.13 -21.22
N ASN A 62 -8.82 -4.21 -20.49
CA ASN A 62 -8.30 -5.54 -20.75
C ASN A 62 -9.45 -6.49 -21.12
N ILE A 63 -9.26 -7.80 -21.10
CA ILE A 63 -10.29 -8.81 -21.43
C ILE A 63 -11.49 -8.69 -20.48
N ASP A 64 -11.20 -8.54 -19.18
CA ASP A 64 -12.18 -8.37 -18.12
C ASP A 64 -11.78 -7.17 -17.24
N TRP A 65 -12.75 -6.56 -16.54
CA TRP A 65 -12.47 -5.49 -15.59
C TRP A 65 -11.97 -6.02 -14.25
N ASN A 66 -12.41 -7.21 -13.83
CA ASN A 66 -12.02 -7.80 -12.54
C ASN A 66 -10.77 -8.67 -12.73
N TYR A 67 -9.63 -8.16 -12.33
CA TYR A 67 -8.33 -8.83 -12.45
C TYR A 67 -8.18 -10.07 -11.55
N ARG A 68 -9.03 -10.26 -10.55
CA ARG A 68 -9.02 -11.42 -9.64
C ARG A 68 -9.80 -12.62 -10.15
N LEU A 69 -10.56 -12.49 -11.22
CA LEU A 69 -11.29 -13.61 -11.79
C LEU A 69 -10.35 -14.76 -12.20
N PRO A 70 -10.66 -16.01 -11.84
CA PRO A 70 -9.89 -17.15 -12.31
C PRO A 70 -9.99 -17.26 -13.83
N ARG A 71 -8.86 -17.51 -14.50
CA ARG A 71 -8.77 -17.58 -15.96
C ARG A 71 -8.00 -18.81 -16.39
N PRO A 72 -8.42 -19.49 -17.48
CA PRO A 72 -7.61 -20.53 -18.10
C PRO A 72 -6.29 -19.96 -18.65
N ALA A 73 -5.28 -20.82 -18.83
CA ALA A 73 -3.91 -20.42 -19.16
C ALA A 73 -3.82 -19.52 -20.42
N TRP A 74 -4.57 -19.83 -21.48
CA TRP A 74 -4.58 -19.04 -22.71
C TRP A 74 -5.13 -17.62 -22.51
N LYS A 75 -6.20 -17.46 -21.69
CA LYS A 75 -6.71 -16.12 -21.33
C LYS A 75 -5.71 -15.34 -20.47
N LYS A 76 -4.97 -16.03 -19.57
CA LYS A 76 -3.89 -15.39 -18.81
C LYS A 76 -2.78 -14.87 -19.72
N ALA A 77 -2.39 -15.66 -20.75
CA ALA A 77 -1.39 -15.22 -21.73
C ALA A 77 -1.82 -13.94 -22.46
N ILE A 78 -3.06 -13.88 -22.98
CA ILE A 78 -3.60 -12.67 -23.62
C ILE A 78 -3.66 -11.51 -22.60
N TRP A 79 -4.12 -11.77 -21.39
CA TRP A 79 -4.19 -10.77 -20.32
C TRP A 79 -2.83 -10.11 -20.09
N HIS A 80 -1.77 -10.90 -19.87
CA HIS A 80 -0.43 -10.38 -19.63
C HIS A 80 0.20 -9.72 -20.85
N THR A 81 -0.15 -10.15 -22.05
CA THR A 81 0.25 -9.45 -23.27
C THR A 81 -0.35 -8.05 -23.32
N LEU A 82 -1.65 -7.93 -23.04
CA LEU A 82 -2.34 -6.64 -22.99
C LEU A 82 -1.86 -5.75 -21.83
N GLU A 83 -1.39 -6.32 -20.73
CA GLU A 83 -0.76 -5.52 -19.67
C GLU A 83 0.53 -4.82 -20.12
N ASN A 84 1.24 -5.40 -21.10
CA ASN A 84 2.50 -4.86 -21.63
C ASN A 84 2.29 -3.96 -22.85
N PHE A 85 1.38 -4.33 -23.76
CA PHE A 85 1.14 -3.65 -25.03
C PHE A 85 -0.36 -3.55 -25.26
N ASN A 86 -0.92 -2.37 -25.07
CA ASN A 86 -2.36 -2.15 -25.16
C ASN A 86 -2.69 -0.85 -25.91
N PRO A 87 -2.79 -0.87 -27.23
CA PRO A 87 -3.14 0.32 -28.02
C PRO A 87 -4.51 0.91 -27.63
N ARG A 88 -5.48 0.06 -27.27
CA ARG A 88 -6.80 0.53 -26.84
C ARG A 88 -6.70 1.37 -25.57
N ALA A 89 -5.95 0.89 -24.56
CA ALA A 89 -5.72 1.64 -23.34
C ALA A 89 -5.02 2.98 -23.60
N PHE A 90 -4.03 2.99 -24.51
CA PHE A 90 -3.37 4.24 -24.94
C PHE A 90 -4.36 5.26 -25.49
N PHE A 91 -5.17 4.87 -26.48
CA PHE A 91 -6.10 5.83 -27.12
C PHE A 91 -7.23 6.27 -26.19
N VAL A 92 -7.76 5.37 -25.37
CA VAL A 92 -8.79 5.71 -24.38
C VAL A 92 -8.23 6.69 -23.36
N MET A 93 -7.08 6.40 -22.76
CA MET A 93 -6.46 7.32 -21.77
C MET A 93 -6.07 8.66 -22.41
N ARG A 94 -5.55 8.66 -23.64
CA ARG A 94 -5.27 9.90 -24.36
C ARG A 94 -6.51 10.75 -24.58
N ARG A 95 -7.65 10.13 -24.90
CA ARG A 95 -8.95 10.82 -25.02
C ARG A 95 -9.35 11.45 -23.67
N GLU A 96 -9.25 10.72 -22.57
CA GLU A 96 -9.58 11.22 -21.24
C GLU A 96 -8.67 12.37 -20.81
N ILE A 97 -7.37 12.25 -21.05
CA ILE A 97 -6.39 13.31 -20.77
C ILE A 97 -6.72 14.58 -21.57
N ARG A 98 -7.03 14.46 -22.84
CA ARG A 98 -7.44 15.60 -23.69
C ARG A 98 -8.78 16.23 -23.26
N ARG A 99 -9.71 15.40 -22.79
CA ARG A 99 -11.02 15.85 -22.29
C ARG A 99 -10.89 16.62 -20.98
N LEU A 100 -10.14 16.07 -20.02
CA LEU A 100 -9.99 16.66 -18.69
C LEU A 100 -8.93 17.77 -18.64
N ARG A 101 -7.98 17.79 -19.58
CA ARG A 101 -6.88 18.74 -19.66
C ARG A 101 -6.15 18.89 -18.30
N PRO A 102 -5.69 17.78 -17.68
CA PRO A 102 -5.03 17.86 -16.40
C PRO A 102 -3.66 18.53 -16.52
N ASP A 103 -3.23 19.16 -15.43
CA ASP A 103 -1.87 19.69 -15.29
C ASP A 103 -0.88 18.55 -14.99
N ILE A 104 -1.38 17.44 -14.41
CA ILE A 104 -0.60 16.23 -14.09
C ILE A 104 -1.48 14.98 -14.17
N VAL A 105 -0.89 13.86 -14.60
CA VAL A 105 -1.48 12.53 -14.49
C VAL A 105 -0.82 11.83 -13.31
N LEU A 106 -1.61 11.51 -12.28
CA LEU A 106 -1.21 10.70 -11.14
C LEU A 106 -1.72 9.27 -11.34
N THR A 107 -0.86 8.28 -11.39
CA THR A 107 -1.26 6.88 -11.49
C THR A 107 -1.03 6.15 -10.17
N ASP A 108 -2.00 5.34 -9.74
CA ASP A 108 -1.95 4.60 -8.48
C ASP A 108 -2.42 3.16 -8.72
N SER A 109 -1.57 2.17 -8.47
CA SER A 109 -1.91 0.77 -8.72
C SER A 109 -2.49 0.57 -10.14
N ILE A 110 -1.62 0.54 -11.12
CA ILE A 110 -1.96 0.67 -12.55
C ILE A 110 -2.44 -0.64 -13.22
N GLU A 111 -2.65 -1.72 -12.46
CA GLU A 111 -2.92 -3.08 -12.93
C GLU A 111 -4.00 -3.16 -14.02
N ASN A 112 -5.11 -2.46 -13.84
CA ASN A 112 -6.24 -2.47 -14.77
C ASN A 112 -6.25 -1.28 -15.73
N ILE A 113 -5.67 -0.15 -15.34
CA ILE A 113 -5.59 1.06 -16.17
C ILE A 113 -4.60 0.87 -17.32
N ASN A 114 -3.53 0.13 -17.08
CA ASN A 114 -2.46 -0.17 -18.03
C ASN A 114 -1.32 0.86 -18.10
N VAL A 115 -0.10 0.36 -18.22
CA VAL A 115 1.12 1.18 -18.36
C VAL A 115 1.14 2.06 -19.61
N ALA A 116 0.32 1.75 -20.60
CA ALA A 116 0.14 2.58 -21.81
C ALA A 116 -0.40 3.99 -21.48
N SER A 117 -1.04 4.19 -20.32
CA SER A 117 -1.49 5.51 -19.87
C SER A 117 -0.33 6.48 -19.63
N TRP A 118 0.86 6.01 -19.27
CA TRP A 118 2.05 6.86 -19.15
C TRP A 118 2.48 7.43 -20.51
N ALA A 119 2.56 6.57 -21.54
CA ALA A 119 2.83 7.01 -22.90
C ALA A 119 1.72 7.93 -23.45
N ALA A 120 0.46 7.65 -23.09
CA ALA A 120 -0.67 8.51 -23.48
C ALA A 120 -0.55 9.92 -22.88
N ALA A 121 -0.17 10.03 -21.62
CA ALA A 121 0.07 11.32 -20.96
C ALA A 121 1.22 12.09 -21.62
N LYS A 122 2.35 11.43 -21.89
CA LYS A 122 3.48 12.06 -22.59
C LYS A 122 3.13 12.50 -24.01
N SER A 123 2.25 11.78 -24.72
CA SER A 123 1.74 12.20 -26.04
C SER A 123 0.82 13.43 -26.00
N CYS A 124 0.46 13.90 -24.82
CA CYS A 124 -0.33 15.10 -24.57
C CYS A 124 0.51 16.16 -23.82
N ASP A 125 1.81 15.99 -23.70
CA ASP A 125 2.75 16.86 -22.99
C ASP A 125 2.40 17.06 -21.49
N VAL A 126 1.73 16.06 -20.88
CA VAL A 126 1.34 16.10 -19.47
C VAL A 126 2.34 15.28 -18.64
N PRO A 127 2.91 15.85 -17.55
CA PRO A 127 3.80 15.13 -16.66
C PRO A 127 3.07 14.00 -15.92
N VAL A 128 3.85 12.95 -15.57
CA VAL A 128 3.34 11.72 -14.96
C VAL A 128 4.02 11.49 -13.61
N ALA A 129 3.22 11.39 -12.55
CA ALA A 129 3.63 10.82 -11.27
C ALA A 129 3.00 9.43 -11.10
N HIS A 130 3.76 8.48 -10.53
CA HIS A 130 3.26 7.12 -10.26
C HIS A 130 3.46 6.73 -8.80
N ILE A 131 2.39 6.24 -8.15
CA ILE A 131 2.42 5.72 -6.78
C ILE A 131 2.66 4.20 -6.81
N LEU A 132 3.70 3.76 -6.13
CA LEU A 132 4.04 2.35 -5.92
C LEU A 132 3.38 1.81 -4.66
N ARG A 133 2.45 0.85 -4.82
CA ARG A 133 1.79 0.16 -3.69
C ARG A 133 2.04 -1.33 -3.65
N SER A 134 2.58 -1.88 -4.72
CA SER A 134 2.82 -3.32 -4.84
C SER A 134 4.02 -3.58 -5.74
N THR A 135 4.43 -4.84 -5.84
CA THR A 135 5.44 -5.27 -6.81
C THR A 135 4.84 -5.75 -8.14
N PHE A 136 3.64 -5.30 -8.50
CA PHE A 136 2.95 -5.70 -9.74
C PHE A 136 3.77 -5.43 -11.01
N LEU A 137 4.53 -4.36 -11.05
CA LEU A 137 5.37 -4.07 -12.21
C LEU A 137 6.51 -5.10 -12.36
N LEU A 138 6.96 -5.71 -11.26
CA LEU A 138 8.04 -6.69 -11.21
C LEU A 138 7.54 -8.14 -11.30
N CYS A 139 6.30 -8.39 -10.86
CA CYS A 139 5.78 -9.74 -10.70
C CYS A 139 4.28 -9.77 -11.04
N TRP A 140 3.89 -10.65 -11.94
CA TRP A 140 2.49 -10.79 -12.35
C TRP A 140 1.53 -11.19 -11.22
N LYS A 141 2.04 -11.74 -10.10
CA LYS A 141 1.26 -11.99 -8.87
C LYS A 141 1.18 -10.76 -7.95
N GLY A 142 1.94 -9.71 -8.21
CA GLY A 142 1.99 -8.50 -7.39
C GLY A 142 2.71 -8.63 -6.05
N SER A 143 3.18 -9.82 -5.68
CA SER A 143 3.74 -10.08 -4.34
C SER A 143 5.24 -10.43 -4.33
N MET A 144 5.82 -10.90 -5.44
CA MET A 144 7.16 -11.51 -5.45
C MET A 144 7.32 -12.61 -4.39
N TRP A 145 6.27 -13.41 -4.19
CA TRP A 145 6.21 -14.53 -3.25
C TRP A 145 5.96 -15.84 -4.00
N ARG A 146 6.77 -16.86 -3.73
CA ARG A 146 6.65 -18.18 -4.39
C ARG A 146 7.21 -19.28 -3.50
N GLY A 147 6.44 -20.38 -3.38
CA GLY A 147 6.93 -21.58 -2.69
C GLY A 147 7.20 -21.37 -1.19
N GLY A 148 6.45 -20.45 -0.53
CA GLY A 148 6.64 -20.18 0.89
C GLY A 148 7.72 -19.14 1.21
N ASP A 149 8.33 -18.49 0.19
CA ASP A 149 9.42 -17.53 0.41
C ASP A 149 9.32 -16.30 -0.51
N ASN A 150 10.03 -15.25 -0.13
CA ASN A 150 10.16 -14.01 -0.90
C ASN A 150 11.15 -14.19 -2.06
N CYS A 151 10.72 -13.83 -3.27
CA CYS A 151 11.60 -13.83 -4.44
C CYS A 151 12.68 -12.74 -4.31
N GLY A 152 13.94 -13.12 -4.35
CA GLY A 152 15.05 -12.17 -4.37
C GLY A 152 15.08 -11.36 -5.67
N ARG A 153 14.81 -12.01 -6.82
CA ARG A 153 14.75 -11.41 -8.16
C ARG A 153 13.49 -11.86 -8.89
N ALA A 154 13.07 -11.07 -9.88
CA ALA A 154 12.01 -11.47 -10.78
C ALA A 154 12.41 -12.74 -11.55
N CYS A 155 11.60 -13.81 -11.47
CA CYS A 155 11.84 -15.06 -12.22
C CYS A 155 11.56 -14.86 -13.71
N GLY A 156 11.97 -15.83 -14.57
CA GLY A 156 11.85 -15.70 -16.03
C GLY A 156 10.42 -15.39 -16.50
N SER A 157 9.38 -16.02 -15.92
CA SER A 157 8.00 -15.70 -16.25
C SER A 157 7.60 -14.27 -15.83
N CYS A 158 8.06 -13.81 -14.68
CA CYS A 158 7.85 -12.42 -14.25
C CYS A 158 8.57 -11.42 -15.15
N GLN A 159 9.82 -11.71 -15.56
CA GLN A 159 10.56 -10.85 -16.49
C GLN A 159 9.84 -10.74 -17.84
N ALA A 160 9.38 -11.85 -18.40
CA ALA A 160 8.65 -11.88 -19.66
C ALA A 160 7.33 -11.09 -19.57
N THR A 161 6.53 -11.32 -18.52
CA THR A 161 5.24 -10.64 -18.31
C THR A 161 5.35 -9.19 -17.85
N SER A 162 6.55 -8.70 -17.58
CA SER A 162 6.81 -7.33 -17.12
C SER A 162 7.71 -6.52 -18.06
N TYR A 163 8.15 -7.10 -19.16
CA TYR A 163 9.06 -6.45 -20.11
C TYR A 163 8.53 -5.12 -20.65
N GLY A 164 7.30 -5.11 -21.14
CA GLY A 164 6.64 -3.89 -21.65
C GLY A 164 6.34 -2.89 -20.52
N LYS A 165 6.04 -3.37 -19.31
CA LYS A 165 5.87 -2.52 -18.12
C LYS A 165 7.17 -1.76 -17.81
N LYS A 166 8.31 -2.46 -17.86
CA LYS A 166 9.63 -1.85 -17.67
C LYS A 166 9.94 -0.82 -18.76
N LEU A 167 9.68 -1.13 -20.02
CA LEU A 167 9.89 -0.19 -21.12
C LEU A 167 9.05 1.08 -20.98
N ASN A 168 7.78 0.95 -20.59
CA ASN A 168 6.90 2.10 -20.41
C ASN A 168 7.24 2.93 -19.17
N SER A 169 7.92 2.38 -18.15
CA SER A 169 8.29 3.11 -16.95
C SER A 169 9.20 4.32 -17.21
N ARG A 170 9.88 4.39 -18.37
CA ARG A 170 10.67 5.56 -18.82
C ARG A 170 9.83 6.82 -19.04
N PHE A 171 8.51 6.68 -19.19
CA PHE A 171 7.59 7.80 -19.39
C PHE A 171 7.09 8.42 -18.08
N VAL A 172 7.49 7.88 -16.94
CA VAL A 172 7.18 8.43 -15.63
C VAL A 172 8.22 9.49 -15.25
N ASP A 173 7.77 10.65 -14.80
CA ASP A 173 8.62 11.78 -14.42
C ASP A 173 8.95 11.80 -12.92
N ALA A 174 8.01 11.30 -12.08
CA ALA A 174 8.24 11.08 -10.66
C ALA A 174 7.63 9.76 -10.21
N VAL A 175 8.36 9.01 -9.39
CA VAL A 175 7.83 7.82 -8.71
C VAL A 175 7.73 8.09 -7.21
N ILE A 176 6.58 7.78 -6.65
CA ILE A 176 6.26 7.97 -5.24
C ILE A 176 6.09 6.58 -4.64
N GLY A 177 6.95 6.20 -3.70
CA GLY A 177 6.82 4.97 -2.91
C GLY A 177 6.37 5.29 -1.50
N GLU A 178 5.57 4.41 -0.91
CA GLU A 178 5.19 4.58 0.50
C GLU A 178 6.39 4.35 1.44
N THR A 179 7.47 3.69 0.94
CA THR A 179 8.74 3.43 1.63
C THR A 179 9.91 3.47 0.65
N ASP A 180 11.11 3.67 1.16
CA ASP A 180 12.34 3.53 0.36
C ASP A 180 12.52 2.09 -0.12
N PHE A 181 12.07 1.10 0.66
CA PHE A 181 12.07 -0.30 0.27
C PHE A 181 11.36 -0.54 -1.06
N ILE A 182 10.12 -0.07 -1.23
CA ILE A 182 9.37 -0.34 -2.46
C ILE A 182 9.95 0.41 -3.67
N ILE A 183 10.50 1.61 -3.46
CA ILE A 183 11.23 2.37 -4.49
C ILE A 183 12.46 1.57 -4.92
N GLY A 184 13.31 1.19 -3.96
CA GLY A 184 14.54 0.44 -4.20
C GLY A 184 14.28 -0.86 -4.97
N ARG A 185 13.22 -1.61 -4.60
CA ARG A 185 12.84 -2.84 -5.32
C ARG A 185 12.56 -2.63 -6.80
N HIS A 186 12.02 -1.48 -7.21
CA HIS A 186 11.77 -1.18 -8.62
C HIS A 186 12.99 -0.63 -9.32
N THR A 187 13.69 0.31 -8.71
CA THR A 187 14.88 0.95 -9.31
C THR A 187 16.05 -0.03 -9.48
N GLU A 188 16.29 -0.93 -8.52
CA GLU A 188 17.27 -2.04 -8.62
C GLU A 188 16.99 -2.98 -9.81
N HIS A 189 15.74 -3.09 -10.25
CA HIS A 189 15.36 -3.85 -11.44
C HIS A 189 15.34 -2.99 -12.71
N GLY A 190 15.80 -1.73 -12.63
CA GLY A 190 15.94 -0.80 -13.76
C GLY A 190 14.61 -0.22 -14.25
N TYR A 191 13.62 -0.09 -13.37
CA TYR A 191 12.41 0.68 -13.63
C TYR A 191 12.63 2.16 -13.36
N PHE A 192 11.84 3.00 -14.01
CA PHE A 192 11.79 4.45 -13.81
C PHE A 192 13.13 5.18 -14.05
N PRO A 193 13.86 4.89 -15.15
CA PRO A 193 15.21 5.42 -15.36
C PRO A 193 15.27 6.95 -15.46
N ASN A 194 14.15 7.61 -15.75
CA ASN A 194 14.08 9.06 -15.94
C ASN A 194 13.35 9.79 -14.81
N ALA A 195 12.80 9.04 -13.84
CA ALA A 195 11.97 9.61 -12.79
C ALA A 195 12.77 10.09 -11.59
N THR A 196 12.32 11.16 -10.96
CA THR A 196 12.70 11.47 -9.58
C THR A 196 12.00 10.52 -8.61
N THR A 197 12.63 10.18 -7.50
CA THR A 197 12.08 9.26 -6.49
C THR A 197 11.72 10.00 -5.22
N HIS A 198 10.55 9.68 -4.65
CA HIS A 198 10.03 10.34 -3.46
C HIS A 198 9.41 9.31 -2.52
N ALA A 199 9.90 9.21 -1.28
CA ALA A 199 9.28 8.41 -0.23
C ALA A 199 8.18 9.26 0.45
N ILE A 200 6.91 8.99 0.11
CA ILE A 200 5.74 9.64 0.71
C ILE A 200 4.85 8.54 1.29
N PRO A 201 4.83 8.37 2.62
CA PRO A 201 4.06 7.32 3.25
C PRO A 201 2.55 7.51 3.08
N GLY A 202 1.78 6.46 3.34
CA GLY A 202 0.33 6.54 3.37
C GLY A 202 -0.17 7.48 4.46
N ALA A 203 -1.28 8.17 4.21
CA ALA A 203 -1.94 8.98 5.22
C ALA A 203 -2.83 8.14 6.14
N ILE A 204 -2.91 8.53 7.41
CA ILE A 204 -3.88 7.99 8.37
C ILE A 204 -5.23 8.68 8.22
N THR A 205 -6.29 8.03 8.70
CA THR A 205 -7.52 8.71 9.10
C THR A 205 -7.31 9.25 10.52
N PRO A 206 -7.38 10.56 10.76
CA PRO A 206 -7.20 11.10 12.09
C PRO A 206 -8.23 10.54 13.08
N VAL A 207 -7.76 10.15 14.27
CA VAL A 207 -8.63 9.67 15.35
C VAL A 207 -8.90 10.82 16.30
N SER A 208 -10.14 11.28 16.35
CA SER A 208 -10.54 12.40 17.23
C SER A 208 -10.35 12.03 18.69
N GLY A 209 -9.66 12.88 19.44
CA GLY A 209 -9.42 12.68 20.85
C GLY A 209 -8.46 11.53 21.18
N ALA A 210 -7.68 11.05 20.20
CA ALA A 210 -6.66 10.03 20.47
C ALA A 210 -5.69 10.47 21.59
N ARG A 211 -5.45 9.55 22.52
CA ARG A 211 -4.56 9.76 23.65
C ARG A 211 -3.63 8.56 23.80
N PRO A 212 -2.43 8.75 24.39
CA PRO A 212 -1.61 7.62 24.79
C PRO A 212 -2.42 6.66 25.66
N ARG A 213 -2.24 5.37 25.46
CA ARG A 213 -2.89 4.37 26.28
C ARG A 213 -2.45 4.49 27.72
N PRO A 214 -3.36 4.35 28.68
CA PRO A 214 -2.96 4.21 30.06
C PRO A 214 -2.11 2.96 30.24
N VAL A 215 -1.35 2.91 31.33
CA VAL A 215 -0.64 1.69 31.73
C VAL A 215 -1.65 0.56 31.83
N PRO A 216 -1.47 -0.59 31.12
CA PRO A 216 -2.37 -1.72 31.26
C PRO A 216 -2.45 -2.16 32.72
N SER A 217 -3.68 -2.52 33.19
CA SER A 217 -3.83 -3.05 34.54
C SER A 217 -3.11 -4.38 34.69
N ALA A 218 -2.43 -4.57 35.81
CA ALA A 218 -1.79 -5.85 36.15
C ALA A 218 -2.83 -6.98 36.42
N ASP A 219 -4.09 -6.61 36.67
CA ASP A 219 -5.16 -7.57 36.99
C ASP A 219 -5.77 -8.25 35.77
N ARG A 220 -5.33 -7.89 34.56
CA ARG A 220 -5.79 -8.49 33.30
C ARG A 220 -4.64 -8.85 32.38
N PRO A 221 -4.81 -9.84 31.48
CA PRO A 221 -3.80 -10.17 30.49
C PRO A 221 -3.54 -8.99 29.53
N LEU A 222 -2.28 -8.86 29.06
CA LEU A 222 -1.89 -7.99 27.97
C LEU A 222 -2.52 -8.50 26.69
N ARG A 223 -3.25 -7.63 25.99
CA ARG A 223 -3.96 -7.96 24.75
C ARG A 223 -3.10 -7.70 23.53
N ILE A 224 -2.69 -8.77 22.86
CA ILE A 224 -1.96 -8.72 21.60
C ILE A 224 -2.95 -8.88 20.46
N GLY A 225 -3.04 -7.87 19.59
CA GLY A 225 -3.93 -7.88 18.43
C GLY A 225 -3.25 -8.29 17.14
N PHE A 226 -4.01 -8.95 16.27
CA PHE A 226 -3.71 -9.06 14.83
C PHE A 226 -4.95 -8.67 14.05
N ILE A 227 -4.80 -7.85 13.01
CA ILE A 227 -5.88 -7.54 12.07
C ILE A 227 -5.39 -7.61 10.63
N GLY A 228 -6.08 -8.38 9.80
CA GLY A 228 -5.73 -8.52 8.38
C GLY A 228 -6.34 -9.75 7.72
N VAL A 229 -6.01 -9.93 6.45
CA VAL A 229 -6.42 -11.13 5.71
C VAL A 229 -5.73 -12.37 6.31
N HIS A 230 -6.50 -13.44 6.52
CA HIS A 230 -5.99 -14.72 7.00
C HIS A 230 -5.32 -15.47 5.84
N ASP A 231 -4.05 -15.18 5.62
CA ASP A 231 -3.20 -15.75 4.57
C ASP A 231 -1.83 -16.11 5.17
N PRO A 232 -1.20 -17.23 4.77
CA PRO A 232 0.12 -17.64 5.27
C PRO A 232 1.19 -16.54 5.19
N ILE A 233 1.14 -15.71 4.15
CA ILE A 233 2.12 -14.62 3.96
C ILE A 233 2.08 -13.57 5.08
N LYS A 234 0.97 -13.50 5.84
CA LYS A 234 0.81 -12.58 6.97
C LYS A 234 1.44 -13.10 8.27
N GLY A 235 1.99 -14.32 8.25
CA GLY A 235 2.74 -14.89 9.37
C GLY A 235 1.90 -15.31 10.57
N LEU A 236 0.62 -15.65 10.34
CA LEU A 236 -0.26 -16.10 11.42
C LEU A 236 0.20 -17.42 12.05
N ASP A 237 0.94 -18.28 11.30
CA ASP A 237 1.56 -19.46 11.87
C ASP A 237 2.67 -19.12 12.88
N THR A 238 3.46 -18.07 12.61
CA THR A 238 4.47 -17.55 13.54
C THR A 238 3.79 -17.00 14.80
N LEU A 239 2.68 -16.28 14.64
CA LEU A 239 1.92 -15.75 15.77
C LEU A 239 1.28 -16.89 16.60
N ALA A 240 0.75 -17.92 15.95
CA ALA A 240 0.20 -19.10 16.62
C ALA A 240 1.27 -19.85 17.44
N ALA A 241 2.45 -20.06 16.86
CA ALA A 241 3.57 -20.69 17.56
C ALA A 241 4.02 -19.84 18.78
N ALA A 242 4.07 -18.51 18.64
CA ALA A 242 4.35 -17.62 19.77
C ALA A 242 3.25 -17.70 20.85
N ALA A 243 1.96 -17.80 20.44
CA ALA A 243 0.85 -17.94 21.38
C ALA A 243 0.93 -19.26 22.18
N HIS A 244 1.37 -20.35 21.55
CA HIS A 244 1.61 -21.63 22.26
C HIS A 244 2.74 -21.51 23.30
N ARG A 245 3.81 -20.77 23.03
CA ARG A 245 4.90 -20.52 23.98
C ARG A 245 4.47 -19.69 25.19
N LEU A 246 3.38 -18.94 25.05
CA LEU A 246 2.87 -18.02 26.07
C LEU A 246 1.64 -18.57 26.81
N ILE A 247 1.35 -19.88 26.71
CA ILE A 247 0.32 -20.54 27.52
C ILE A 247 0.73 -20.43 29.00
N GLY A 248 -0.22 -19.95 29.82
CA GLY A 248 0.02 -19.74 31.26
C GLY A 248 0.58 -18.37 31.63
N GLU A 249 1.04 -17.58 30.65
CA GLU A 249 1.43 -16.20 30.86
C GLU A 249 0.21 -15.25 30.81
N GLN A 250 0.35 -14.06 31.38
CA GLN A 250 -0.70 -13.03 31.38
C GLN A 250 -0.81 -12.33 30.00
N VAL A 251 -1.13 -13.10 28.95
CA VAL A 251 -1.24 -12.64 27.56
C VAL A 251 -2.48 -13.23 26.89
N GLU A 252 -3.26 -12.38 26.22
CA GLU A 252 -4.41 -12.76 25.42
C GLU A 252 -4.22 -12.33 23.96
N PHE A 253 -4.54 -13.20 23.01
CA PHE A 253 -4.47 -12.88 21.56
C PHE A 253 -5.87 -12.61 21.01
N LEU A 254 -6.02 -11.48 20.33
CA LEU A 254 -7.23 -11.08 19.63
C LEU A 254 -6.96 -11.08 18.12
N ILE A 255 -7.60 -11.99 17.38
CA ILE A 255 -7.35 -12.20 15.95
C ILE A 255 -8.56 -11.71 15.16
N ALA A 256 -8.40 -10.61 14.42
CA ALA A 256 -9.43 -10.03 13.57
C ALA A 256 -9.09 -10.22 12.09
N GLY A 257 -10.12 -10.30 11.27
CA GLY A 257 -10.00 -10.53 9.83
C GLY A 257 -10.63 -11.83 9.39
N THR A 258 -10.51 -12.10 8.09
CA THR A 258 -11.04 -13.32 7.46
C THR A 258 -10.18 -13.75 6.28
N GLY A 259 -10.42 -14.94 5.76
CA GLY A 259 -9.85 -15.47 4.53
C GLY A 259 -10.81 -16.48 3.91
N GLN A 260 -10.62 -16.76 2.63
CA GLN A 260 -11.48 -17.68 1.87
C GLN A 260 -10.79 -19.01 1.53
N SER A 261 -9.59 -19.25 2.07
CA SER A 261 -8.80 -20.46 1.79
C SER A 261 -8.99 -21.53 2.89
N ASP A 262 -8.66 -22.77 2.56
CA ASP A 262 -8.59 -23.86 3.54
C ASP A 262 -7.65 -23.53 4.70
N TYR A 263 -6.59 -22.77 4.43
CA TYR A 263 -5.71 -22.24 5.47
C TYR A 263 -6.46 -21.39 6.48
N ALA A 264 -7.29 -20.45 6.00
CA ALA A 264 -8.06 -19.56 6.87
C ALA A 264 -9.10 -20.33 7.69
N ALA A 265 -9.73 -21.34 7.10
CA ALA A 265 -10.67 -22.21 7.80
C ALA A 265 -10.00 -23.05 8.91
N ALA A 266 -8.77 -23.51 8.67
CA ALA A 266 -8.01 -24.30 9.64
C ALA A 266 -7.30 -23.45 10.71
N LEU A 267 -7.22 -22.13 10.54
CA LEU A 267 -6.43 -21.24 11.39
C LEU A 267 -6.84 -21.25 12.88
N PRO A 268 -8.13 -21.23 13.25
CA PRO A 268 -8.52 -21.29 14.65
C PRO A 268 -7.97 -22.51 15.40
N GLY A 269 -7.88 -23.68 14.73
CA GLY A 269 -7.30 -24.89 15.30
C GLY A 269 -5.78 -24.88 15.48
N ARG A 270 -5.10 -23.87 14.93
CA ARG A 270 -3.64 -23.69 15.09
C ARG A 270 -3.25 -22.85 16.30
N PHE A 271 -4.20 -22.13 16.87
CA PHE A 271 -3.98 -21.29 18.04
C PHE A 271 -4.44 -21.98 19.33
N PRO A 272 -3.79 -21.74 20.46
CA PRO A 272 -4.25 -22.26 21.74
C PRO A 272 -5.54 -21.56 22.18
N ALA A 273 -6.62 -22.33 22.39
CA ALA A 273 -7.93 -21.79 22.76
C ALA A 273 -7.94 -21.10 24.13
N GLN A 274 -6.96 -21.42 25.01
CA GLN A 274 -6.87 -20.88 26.37
C GLN A 274 -6.58 -19.38 26.40
N ASN A 275 -5.85 -18.86 25.42
CA ASN A 275 -5.41 -17.47 25.41
C ASN A 275 -5.68 -16.76 24.06
N THR A 276 -6.54 -17.31 23.20
CA THR A 276 -6.79 -16.74 21.85
C THR A 276 -8.27 -16.65 21.55
N ARG A 277 -8.70 -15.50 21.02
CA ARG A 277 -10.06 -15.27 20.51
C ARG A 277 -10.04 -14.78 19.07
N PHE A 278 -10.86 -15.39 18.22
CA PHE A 278 -11.11 -14.96 16.84
C PHE A 278 -12.37 -14.08 16.80
N LEU A 279 -12.22 -12.86 16.25
CA LEU A 279 -13.28 -11.85 16.22
C LEU A 279 -13.97 -11.75 14.86
N GLY A 280 -13.46 -12.48 13.84
CA GLY A 280 -13.95 -12.34 12.48
C GLY A 280 -13.57 -11.01 11.85
N TRP A 281 -14.27 -10.63 10.78
CA TRP A 281 -14.03 -9.35 10.13
C TRP A 281 -14.46 -8.19 11.03
N THR A 282 -13.56 -7.24 11.23
CA THR A 282 -13.77 -6.09 12.09
C THR A 282 -13.08 -4.88 11.45
N ARG A 283 -13.59 -3.69 11.62
CA ARG A 283 -12.95 -2.47 11.19
C ARG A 283 -11.78 -2.10 12.12
N PRO A 284 -10.68 -1.53 11.61
CA PRO A 284 -9.57 -1.10 12.46
C PRO A 284 -9.99 -0.17 13.60
N GLU A 285 -10.93 0.75 13.35
CA GLU A 285 -11.44 1.71 14.34
C GLU A 285 -12.18 1.05 15.51
N GLU A 286 -12.77 -0.13 15.28
CA GLU A 286 -13.47 -0.92 16.29
C GLU A 286 -12.53 -1.90 17.01
N PHE A 287 -11.53 -2.39 16.30
CA PHE A 287 -10.59 -3.39 16.79
C PHE A 287 -9.43 -2.78 17.61
N LEU A 288 -8.75 -1.78 17.05
CA LEU A 288 -7.56 -1.19 17.69
C LEU A 288 -7.79 -0.67 19.12
N PRO A 289 -8.97 -0.11 19.46
CA PRO A 289 -9.28 0.21 20.85
C PRO A 289 -9.25 -0.96 21.83
N GLN A 290 -9.39 -2.19 21.38
CA GLN A 290 -9.49 -3.38 22.23
C GLN A 290 -8.14 -4.02 22.55
N VAL A 291 -7.05 -3.62 21.88
CA VAL A 291 -5.72 -4.24 22.00
C VAL A 291 -4.71 -3.29 22.64
N ASP A 292 -3.73 -3.82 23.35
CA ASP A 292 -2.66 -3.04 23.98
C ASP A 292 -1.44 -2.92 23.06
N VAL A 293 -1.17 -3.96 22.26
CA VAL A 293 -0.06 -4.04 21.30
C VAL A 293 -0.56 -4.74 20.04
N LEU A 294 -0.18 -4.23 18.87
CA LEU A 294 -0.48 -4.89 17.59
C LEU A 294 0.70 -5.74 17.15
N ALA A 295 0.46 -7.01 16.81
CA ALA A 295 1.44 -7.88 16.16
C ALA A 295 1.29 -7.81 14.64
N VAL A 296 2.41 -7.60 13.93
CA VAL A 296 2.48 -7.59 12.47
C VAL A 296 3.56 -8.57 12.01
N PRO A 297 3.27 -9.91 12.06
CA PRO A 297 4.26 -10.95 11.88
C PRO A 297 4.51 -11.31 10.39
N SER A 298 4.27 -10.40 9.47
CA SER A 298 4.31 -10.65 8.03
C SER A 298 5.62 -11.30 7.56
N LEU A 299 5.50 -12.46 6.92
CA LEU A 299 6.60 -13.12 6.22
C LEU A 299 6.87 -12.44 4.87
N PHE A 300 5.81 -11.99 4.23
CA PHE A 300 5.84 -11.24 2.98
C PHE A 300 6.51 -9.88 3.18
N ARG A 301 7.34 -9.49 2.23
CA ARG A 301 7.96 -8.15 2.21
C ARG A 301 6.91 -7.09 1.90
N GLU A 302 6.26 -6.60 2.94
CA GLU A 302 5.23 -5.56 2.82
C GLU A 302 5.78 -4.32 2.14
N PRO A 303 5.08 -3.74 1.16
CA PRO A 303 5.47 -2.45 0.59
C PRO A 303 5.51 -1.33 1.63
N PHE A 304 4.57 -1.34 2.60
CA PHE A 304 4.46 -0.33 3.65
C PHE A 304 4.00 -0.90 5.00
N GLY A 305 2.91 -1.67 5.01
CA GLY A 305 2.31 -2.15 6.26
C GLY A 305 1.35 -1.14 6.87
N ARG A 306 0.34 -0.71 6.10
CA ARG A 306 -0.65 0.30 6.47
C ARG A 306 -1.22 0.15 7.88
N VAL A 307 -1.46 -1.08 8.34
CA VAL A 307 -2.01 -1.37 9.67
C VAL A 307 -1.12 -0.84 10.81
N VAL A 308 0.19 -0.68 10.57
CA VAL A 308 1.12 -0.11 11.55
C VAL A 308 0.78 1.34 11.87
N ILE A 309 0.56 2.15 10.82
CA ILE A 309 0.23 3.57 11.02
C ILE A 309 -1.20 3.76 11.54
N GLU A 310 -2.11 2.85 11.18
CA GLU A 310 -3.47 2.81 11.75
C GLU A 310 -3.41 2.52 13.26
N ALA A 311 -2.57 1.58 13.70
CA ALA A 311 -2.32 1.32 15.12
C ALA A 311 -1.74 2.56 15.82
N PHE A 312 -0.76 3.23 15.21
CA PHE A 312 -0.16 4.44 15.78
C PHE A 312 -1.19 5.56 15.96
N ALA A 313 -2.11 5.73 15.02
CA ALA A 313 -3.20 6.72 15.14
C ALA A 313 -4.10 6.48 16.36
N HIS A 314 -4.17 5.23 16.84
CA HIS A 314 -4.91 4.84 18.04
C HIS A 314 -4.01 4.75 19.30
N GLY A 315 -2.75 5.17 19.23
CA GLY A 315 -1.80 5.04 20.31
C GLY A 315 -1.46 3.57 20.62
N VAL A 316 -1.56 2.66 19.66
CA VAL A 316 -1.24 1.25 19.84
C VAL A 316 0.17 0.99 19.30
N PRO A 317 1.14 0.62 20.16
CA PRO A 317 2.48 0.25 19.74
C PRO A 317 2.47 -1.08 18.95
N VAL A 318 3.48 -1.29 18.11
CA VAL A 318 3.53 -2.43 17.21
C VAL A 318 4.76 -3.29 17.45
N ILE A 319 4.56 -4.62 17.54
CA ILE A 319 5.65 -5.59 17.42
C ILE A 319 5.60 -6.17 15.99
N GLY A 320 6.58 -5.82 15.15
CA GLY A 320 6.57 -6.09 13.71
C GLY A 320 7.73 -6.97 13.24
N ALA A 321 7.49 -7.76 12.20
CA ALA A 321 8.56 -8.48 11.52
C ALA A 321 9.44 -7.50 10.70
N LYS A 322 10.75 -7.72 10.67
CA LYS A 322 11.72 -6.99 9.82
C LYS A 322 11.52 -7.39 8.36
N SER A 323 10.35 -7.11 7.79
CA SER A 323 9.95 -7.55 6.44
C SER A 323 9.49 -6.38 5.58
N GLY A 324 10.16 -6.16 4.46
CA GLY A 324 9.83 -5.08 3.52
C GLY A 324 9.98 -3.69 4.13
N GLY A 325 8.94 -2.85 4.00
CA GLY A 325 8.90 -1.48 4.51
C GLY A 325 8.50 -1.35 5.99
N ILE A 326 8.12 -2.43 6.68
CA ILE A 326 7.75 -2.39 8.11
C ILE A 326 8.84 -1.73 8.97
N PRO A 327 10.14 -2.04 8.80
CA PRO A 327 11.21 -1.41 9.57
C PRO A 327 11.35 0.10 9.40
N GLU A 328 10.85 0.67 8.31
CA GLU A 328 10.89 2.13 8.08
C GLU A 328 9.83 2.87 8.91
N THR A 329 8.83 2.15 9.39
CA THR A 329 7.72 2.70 10.17
C THR A 329 7.92 2.52 11.67
N ILE A 330 8.45 1.36 12.08
CA ILE A 330 8.66 1.01 13.48
C ILE A 330 10.05 1.42 13.93
N GLN A 331 10.12 2.26 14.94
CA GLN A 331 11.36 2.63 15.66
C GLN A 331 11.42 1.85 16.98
N PRO A 332 12.31 0.84 17.08
CA PRO A 332 12.42 0.02 18.29
C PRO A 332 12.65 0.84 19.57
N GLY A 333 11.93 0.51 20.64
CA GLY A 333 12.01 1.20 21.93
C GLY A 333 11.29 2.55 22.00
N VAL A 334 10.77 3.06 20.85
CA VAL A 334 10.04 4.32 20.78
C VAL A 334 8.55 4.09 20.52
N ASN A 335 8.20 3.38 19.44
CA ASN A 335 6.81 3.15 19.07
C ASN A 335 6.48 1.66 18.85
N GLY A 336 7.42 0.77 19.17
CA GLY A 336 7.26 -0.66 19.02
C GLY A 336 8.56 -1.44 19.12
N ALA A 337 8.53 -2.67 18.62
CA ALA A 337 9.67 -3.58 18.55
C ALA A 337 9.72 -4.31 17.22
N LEU A 338 10.90 -4.83 16.85
CA LEU A 338 11.11 -5.56 15.59
C LEU A 338 11.75 -6.92 15.87
N PHE A 339 11.28 -7.95 15.17
CA PHE A 339 11.83 -9.31 15.23
C PHE A 339 12.09 -9.87 13.82
N ALA A 340 12.86 -10.97 13.71
CA ALA A 340 13.12 -11.61 12.42
C ALA A 340 11.86 -12.31 11.89
N PRO A 341 11.52 -12.20 10.58
CA PRO A 341 10.36 -12.88 10.01
C PRO A 341 10.42 -14.40 10.27
N GLY A 342 9.33 -14.98 10.74
CA GLY A 342 9.23 -16.41 11.06
C GLY A 342 9.81 -16.83 12.42
N ASP A 343 10.46 -15.93 13.15
CA ASP A 343 11.03 -16.23 14.48
C ASP A 343 9.96 -16.07 15.57
N ASP A 344 9.24 -17.16 15.81
CA ASP A 344 8.19 -17.23 16.83
C ASP A 344 8.75 -17.13 18.26
N ALA A 345 9.99 -17.56 18.48
CA ALA A 345 10.64 -17.46 19.79
C ALA A 345 10.98 -16.00 20.12
N ALA A 346 11.55 -15.25 19.18
CA ALA A 346 11.83 -13.83 19.35
C ALA A 346 10.52 -13.02 19.51
N LEU A 347 9.46 -13.37 18.74
CA LEU A 347 8.14 -12.75 18.90
C LEU A 347 7.57 -13.00 20.30
N ALA A 348 7.60 -14.25 20.78
CA ALA A 348 7.11 -14.61 22.11
C ALA A 348 7.90 -13.90 23.22
N ALA A 349 9.23 -13.86 23.12
CA ALA A 349 10.08 -13.15 24.09
C ALA A 349 9.74 -11.66 24.13
N GLY A 350 9.63 -10.99 22.97
CA GLY A 350 9.26 -9.58 22.93
C GLY A 350 7.86 -9.28 23.49
N ILE A 351 6.89 -10.18 23.27
CA ILE A 351 5.55 -10.07 23.87
C ILE A 351 5.63 -10.25 25.39
N LEU A 352 6.41 -11.21 25.86
CA LEU A 352 6.59 -11.48 27.30
C LEU A 352 7.24 -10.31 28.03
N ASP A 353 8.24 -9.67 27.42
CA ASP A 353 8.86 -8.46 27.96
C ASP A 353 7.83 -7.33 28.14
N LEU A 354 6.94 -7.14 27.16
CA LEU A 354 5.85 -6.17 27.24
C LEU A 354 4.79 -6.54 28.29
N ALA A 355 4.51 -7.83 28.48
CA ALA A 355 3.57 -8.30 29.49
C ALA A 355 4.12 -8.13 30.92
N ARG A 356 5.43 -8.14 31.09
CA ARG A 356 6.12 -7.95 32.38
C ARG A 356 6.40 -6.48 32.70
N ASP A 357 6.50 -5.61 31.68
CA ASP A 357 6.72 -4.15 31.86
C ASP A 357 5.59 -3.35 31.21
N HIS A 358 4.48 -3.19 31.93
CA HIS A 358 3.34 -2.38 31.49
C HIS A 358 3.69 -0.88 31.34
N GLN A 359 4.71 -0.39 32.05
CA GLN A 359 5.22 0.97 31.87
C GLN A 359 5.89 1.13 30.51
N LEU A 360 6.59 0.11 30.02
CA LEU A 360 7.14 0.10 28.67
C LEU A 360 6.02 0.20 27.63
N VAL A 361 4.92 -0.54 27.78
CA VAL A 361 3.77 -0.45 26.87
C VAL A 361 3.21 0.97 26.82
N ALA A 362 3.06 1.64 27.97
CA ALA A 362 2.57 3.02 28.01
C ALA A 362 3.56 4.02 27.36
N ARG A 363 4.87 3.85 27.56
CA ARG A 363 5.89 4.65 26.87
C ARG A 363 5.85 4.46 25.35
N LEU A 364 5.78 3.21 24.89
CA LEU A 364 5.67 2.89 23.48
C LEU A 364 4.37 3.41 22.85
N SER A 365 3.28 3.40 23.61
CA SER A 365 2.00 3.98 23.19
C SER A 365 2.09 5.49 22.95
N ALA A 366 2.75 6.22 23.86
CA ALA A 366 2.99 7.65 23.68
C ALA A 366 3.85 7.91 22.43
N GLY A 367 4.89 7.10 22.21
CA GLY A 367 5.74 7.18 21.04
C GLY A 367 4.99 6.82 19.73
N ALA A 368 4.09 5.83 19.76
CA ALA A 368 3.24 5.46 18.63
C ALA A 368 2.33 6.63 18.22
N LEU A 369 1.64 7.23 19.19
CA LEU A 369 0.78 8.38 18.93
C LEU A 369 1.55 9.59 18.40
N ALA A 370 2.73 9.88 18.96
CA ALA A 370 3.61 10.93 18.44
C ALA A 370 4.06 10.66 17.00
N ALA A 371 4.40 9.40 16.69
CA ALA A 371 4.78 8.97 15.34
C ALA A 371 3.64 9.12 14.34
N ALA A 372 2.37 8.98 14.77
CA ALA A 372 1.19 9.14 13.91
C ALA A 372 1.14 10.52 13.24
N GLY A 373 1.65 11.57 13.88
CA GLY A 373 1.72 12.93 13.30
C GLY A 373 2.53 13.03 12.00
N ARG A 374 3.44 12.08 11.74
CA ARG A 374 4.19 12.01 10.47
C ARG A 374 3.29 11.63 9.28
N TYR A 375 2.16 10.99 9.55
CA TYR A 375 1.21 10.46 8.57
C TYR A 375 -0.07 11.29 8.50
N ALA A 376 -0.07 12.51 9.08
CA ALA A 376 -1.19 13.42 9.06
C ALA A 376 -1.54 13.82 7.61
N PRO A 377 -2.84 13.84 7.25
CA PRO A 377 -3.29 14.12 5.87
C PRO A 377 -2.70 15.39 5.29
N GLU A 378 -2.63 16.47 6.07
CA GLU A 378 -2.12 17.78 5.63
C GLU A 378 -0.63 17.71 5.26
N ARG A 379 0.15 16.98 6.06
CA ARG A 379 1.58 16.77 5.80
C ARG A 379 1.81 15.94 4.55
N ILE A 380 1.05 14.88 4.39
CA ILE A 380 1.11 14.02 3.20
C ILE A 380 0.67 14.80 1.96
N ALA A 381 -0.43 15.57 2.03
CA ALA A 381 -0.87 16.43 0.93
C ALA A 381 0.19 17.44 0.51
N ALA A 382 0.84 18.09 1.48
CA ALA A 382 1.93 19.04 1.20
C ALA A 382 3.12 18.36 0.50
N SER A 383 3.46 17.11 0.88
CA SER A 383 4.51 16.35 0.21
C SER A 383 4.18 16.03 -1.25
N TYR A 384 2.94 15.62 -1.53
CA TYR A 384 2.46 15.45 -2.91
C TYR A 384 2.50 16.76 -3.69
N GLY A 385 2.01 17.87 -3.08
CA GLY A 385 2.02 19.19 -3.69
C GLY A 385 3.42 19.63 -4.11
N ALA A 386 4.43 19.43 -3.26
CA ALA A 386 5.82 19.75 -3.58
C ALA A 386 6.34 18.95 -4.80
N VAL A 387 6.01 17.66 -4.91
CA VAL A 387 6.36 16.85 -6.08
C VAL A 387 5.68 17.39 -7.34
N PHE A 388 4.39 17.69 -7.26
CA PHE A 388 3.61 18.15 -8.40
C PHE A 388 4.08 19.52 -8.88
N ASP A 389 4.36 20.44 -7.95
CA ASP A 389 4.93 21.76 -8.29
C ASP A 389 6.26 21.66 -9.02
N ALA A 390 7.12 20.73 -8.59
CA ALA A 390 8.42 20.52 -9.24
C ALA A 390 8.26 19.96 -10.67
N LEU A 391 7.22 19.12 -10.91
CA LEU A 391 6.96 18.55 -12.23
C LEU A 391 6.33 19.55 -13.20
N VAL A 392 5.39 20.36 -12.73
CA VAL A 392 4.67 21.34 -13.58
C VAL A 392 5.55 22.55 -13.91
N ARG A 393 6.47 22.96 -13.00
CA ARG A 393 7.40 24.08 -13.23
C ARG A 393 8.58 23.74 -14.14
N LYS A 394 8.89 22.44 -14.38
CA LYS A 394 9.90 22.08 -15.38
C LYS A 394 9.41 22.49 -16.76
N PRO A 395 10.12 23.38 -17.50
CA PRO A 395 9.77 23.63 -18.91
C PRO A 395 9.83 22.28 -19.65
N ALA A 396 8.85 22.02 -20.51
CA ALA A 396 8.85 20.84 -21.34
C ALA A 396 10.23 20.73 -22.02
N ALA A 397 10.93 19.60 -21.81
CA ALA A 397 12.21 19.34 -22.45
C ALA A 397 11.98 19.26 -23.96
N GLY A 398 12.14 20.38 -24.68
CA GLY A 398 11.82 20.46 -26.11
C GLY A 398 11.87 21.84 -26.73
N THR A 399 12.21 22.90 -25.98
CA THR A 399 12.55 24.17 -26.65
C THR A 399 14.02 24.10 -27.04
N LEU A 400 14.29 23.54 -28.20
CA LEU A 400 15.56 23.76 -28.92
C LEU A 400 15.78 25.25 -29.02
N LEU A 401 16.83 25.73 -28.37
CA LEU A 401 17.40 27.07 -28.65
C LEU A 401 17.57 27.16 -30.17
N GLN A 402 16.84 28.07 -30.80
CA GLN A 402 17.12 28.45 -32.19
C GLN A 402 18.52 29.01 -32.23
N PRO A 403 19.42 28.49 -33.06
CA PRO A 403 20.72 29.12 -33.30
C PRO A 403 20.48 30.29 -34.26
N GLY A 404 20.73 31.50 -33.78
CA GLY A 404 20.76 32.62 -34.69
C GLY A 404 20.30 33.93 -34.08
N GLU A 405 21.27 34.66 -33.57
CA GLU A 405 21.44 36.09 -33.90
C GLU A 405 22.82 36.52 -33.41
N ALA A 406 23.79 36.36 -34.31
CA ALA A 406 25.01 37.15 -34.22
C ALA A 406 24.60 38.62 -34.48
N ARG A 407 24.92 39.51 -33.57
CA ARG A 407 24.94 40.97 -33.81
C ARG A 407 26.36 41.44 -34.05
N PRO A 408 26.51 42.52 -34.84
CA PRO A 408 27.70 42.92 -35.54
C PRO A 408 28.81 43.44 -34.66
#